data_31ebedfdc18fc566da801e4eb753d697
#
_entry.id   31ebedfdc18fc566da801e4eb753d697
#
_cell.length_a   1.000
_cell.length_b   1.000
_cell.length_c   1.000
_cell.angle_alpha   90.00
_cell.angle_beta   90.00
_cell.angle_gamma   90.00
#
_symmetry.space_group_name_H-M   'P 1'
#
loop_
_entity.id
_entity.type
_entity.pdbx_description
1 polymer ?
#
loop_
_entity_poly.entity_id
_entity_poly.type
_entity_poly.pdbx_seq_one_letter_code
_entity_poly.pdbx_strand_id
1 'polypeptide(L)'
;RQIRNSIMAAASALALAGAVQAGVTAEQAARLGNDLTPVGAETAGNKDGTIPAWNGGITKPAAGYRAGMFHPDPFAADKPLFAITPQNAKDYAAKLTPGQIAMFEKYKTFKMNVYPTRRSASFSQEVYNATKANATTAKLVANGEGAQGASLGFPFPIPQNGYEPIWNHKLKYKGTGGMRYANQVAPTATGAYTPIRIEE
;
A
#
# COMPACT_ATOMS: atom_id res chain seq x y z
N ARG A 1 3.17 -45.06 -44.59
CA ARG A 1 3.70 -43.65 -44.77
C ARG A 1 2.93 -42.59 -43.97
N GLN A 2 1.93 -42.98 -43.17
CA GLN A 2 1.11 -42.05 -42.38
C GLN A 2 1.44 -42.00 -40.86
N ILE A 3 2.33 -42.80 -40.36
CA ILE A 3 2.64 -42.87 -38.90
C ILE A 3 3.80 -41.94 -38.49
N ARG A 4 4.56 -41.36 -39.46
CA ARG A 4 5.73 -40.52 -39.15
C ARG A 4 5.43 -39.03 -38.94
N ASN A 5 4.22 -38.57 -39.30
CA ASN A 5 3.86 -37.13 -39.18
C ASN A 5 3.09 -36.79 -37.90
N SER A 6 2.72 -37.77 -37.09
CA SER A 6 1.96 -37.52 -35.84
C SER A 6 2.83 -37.32 -34.60
N ILE A 7 4.14 -37.52 -34.71
CA ILE A 7 5.05 -37.43 -33.56
C ILE A 7 5.69 -36.06 -33.44
N MET A 8 5.65 -35.22 -34.50
CA MET A 8 6.25 -33.88 -34.47
C MET A 8 5.29 -32.77 -33.97
N ALA A 9 4.00 -33.05 -33.80
CA ALA A 9 3.03 -32.06 -33.31
C ALA A 9 2.84 -32.11 -31.79
N ALA A 10 3.41 -33.07 -31.07
CA ALA A 10 3.24 -33.21 -29.61
C ALA A 10 4.37 -32.58 -28.80
N ALA A 11 5.45 -32.14 -29.43
CA ALA A 11 6.62 -31.57 -28.72
C ALA A 11 6.58 -30.05 -28.53
N SER A 12 5.58 -29.34 -29.09
CA SER A 12 5.49 -27.88 -28.98
C SER A 12 4.53 -27.35 -27.93
N ALA A 13 3.87 -28.22 -27.18
CA ALA A 13 2.83 -27.82 -26.21
C ALA A 13 3.30 -27.83 -24.74
N LEU A 14 4.58 -28.13 -24.45
CA LEU A 14 5.07 -28.25 -23.06
C LEU A 14 6.04 -27.15 -22.62
N ALA A 15 6.10 -26.03 -23.30
CA ALA A 15 7.00 -24.91 -22.94
C ALA A 15 6.30 -23.68 -22.38
N LEU A 16 5.05 -23.80 -21.91
CA LEU A 16 4.36 -22.76 -21.15
C LEU A 16 4.18 -23.17 -19.67
N ALA A 17 5.19 -23.84 -19.10
CA ALA A 17 5.38 -23.83 -17.66
C ALA A 17 5.77 -22.39 -17.32
N GLY A 18 4.80 -21.61 -16.81
CA GLY A 18 4.99 -20.23 -16.45
C GLY A 18 6.25 -20.07 -15.62
N ALA A 19 7.25 -19.39 -16.16
CA ALA A 19 8.35 -18.91 -15.36
C ALA A 19 7.73 -18.12 -14.22
N VAL A 20 7.87 -18.60 -12.99
CA VAL A 20 7.60 -17.81 -11.79
C VAL A 20 8.56 -16.63 -11.89
N GLN A 21 8.06 -15.51 -12.37
CA GLN A 21 8.86 -14.32 -12.61
C GLN A 21 9.31 -13.81 -11.25
N ALA A 22 10.58 -14.01 -10.94
CA ALA A 22 11.19 -13.43 -9.76
C ALA A 22 11.37 -11.95 -10.02
N GLY A 23 10.58 -11.11 -9.35
CA GLY A 23 10.72 -9.65 -9.43
C GLY A 23 10.43 -9.06 -10.82
N VAL A 24 10.68 -7.77 -10.95
CA VAL A 24 10.60 -7.02 -12.21
C VAL A 24 11.96 -6.97 -12.91
N THR A 25 12.01 -6.52 -14.18
CA THR A 25 13.28 -6.36 -14.91
C THR A 25 14.12 -5.21 -14.32
N ALA A 26 15.41 -5.20 -14.61
CA ALA A 26 16.32 -4.12 -14.18
C ALA A 26 15.87 -2.76 -14.72
N GLU A 27 15.34 -2.69 -15.95
CA GLU A 27 14.81 -1.48 -16.57
C GLU A 27 13.57 -0.98 -15.81
N GLN A 28 12.69 -1.87 -15.42
CA GLN A 28 11.53 -1.51 -14.60
C GLN A 28 11.95 -1.02 -13.22
N ALA A 29 12.89 -1.70 -12.57
CA ALA A 29 13.45 -1.29 -11.28
C ALA A 29 14.19 0.05 -11.35
N ALA A 30 14.78 0.41 -12.50
CA ALA A 30 15.45 1.70 -12.71
C ALA A 30 14.49 2.90 -12.67
N ARG A 31 13.20 2.69 -12.82
CA ARG A 31 12.17 3.73 -12.68
C ARG A 31 12.03 4.24 -11.24
N LEU A 32 12.39 3.42 -10.24
CA LEU A 32 12.35 3.81 -8.83
C LEU A 32 13.33 4.94 -8.54
N GLY A 33 12.81 6.05 -8.04
CA GLY A 33 13.53 7.29 -7.81
C GLY A 33 13.56 8.23 -9.03
N ASN A 34 12.90 7.88 -10.14
CA ASN A 34 12.74 8.70 -11.34
C ASN A 34 11.26 9.07 -11.53
N ASP A 35 10.57 8.42 -12.46
CA ASP A 35 9.13 8.61 -12.68
C ASP A 35 8.27 7.93 -11.61
N LEU A 36 8.81 6.93 -10.93
CA LEU A 36 8.26 6.38 -9.70
C LEU A 36 9.02 6.91 -8.48
N THR A 37 8.31 7.11 -7.38
CA THR A 37 8.94 7.35 -6.08
C THR A 37 9.85 6.17 -5.72
N PRO A 38 10.81 6.31 -4.79
CA PRO A 38 11.66 5.19 -4.37
C PRO A 38 10.91 3.96 -3.84
N VAL A 39 9.61 4.09 -3.54
CA VAL A 39 8.74 3.00 -3.05
C VAL A 39 7.62 2.62 -4.02
N GLY A 40 7.69 3.10 -5.27
CA GLY A 40 6.90 2.59 -6.38
C GLY A 40 5.61 3.35 -6.73
N ALA A 41 5.27 4.44 -6.04
CA ALA A 41 4.16 5.29 -6.44
C ALA A 41 4.58 6.21 -7.60
N GLU A 42 3.65 6.67 -8.42
CA GLU A 42 3.93 7.72 -9.43
C GLU A 42 4.46 8.99 -8.75
N THR A 43 5.55 9.56 -9.26
CA THR A 43 6.12 10.81 -8.72
C THR A 43 5.24 12.01 -9.09
N ALA A 44 4.69 12.03 -10.30
CA ALA A 44 3.84 13.11 -10.79
C ALA A 44 2.54 13.23 -9.98
N GLY A 45 1.96 14.42 -9.99
CA GLY A 45 0.60 14.66 -9.53
C GLY A 45 -0.44 14.17 -10.53
N ASN A 46 -1.71 14.08 -10.11
CA ASN A 46 -2.79 13.74 -11.01
C ASN A 46 -3.22 14.93 -11.88
N LYS A 47 -3.92 14.65 -12.98
CA LYS A 47 -4.38 15.68 -13.94
C LYS A 47 -5.32 16.70 -13.31
N ASP A 48 -6.11 16.31 -12.33
CA ASP A 48 -7.11 17.18 -11.69
C ASP A 48 -6.50 18.10 -10.62
N GLY A 49 -5.20 17.98 -10.33
CA GLY A 49 -4.50 18.75 -9.30
C GLY A 49 -4.92 18.40 -7.86
N THR A 50 -5.74 17.36 -7.67
CA THR A 50 -6.21 16.92 -6.34
C THR A 50 -5.17 16.09 -5.60
N ILE A 51 -4.22 15.50 -6.31
CA ILE A 51 -3.06 14.78 -5.77
C ILE A 51 -1.81 15.50 -6.28
N PRO A 52 -1.03 16.17 -5.41
CA PRO A 52 0.18 16.88 -5.82
C PRO A 52 1.30 15.91 -6.22
N ALA A 53 2.31 16.41 -6.94
CA ALA A 53 3.53 15.67 -7.15
C ALA A 53 4.22 15.35 -5.81
N TRP A 54 4.88 14.19 -5.73
CA TRP A 54 5.68 13.86 -4.56
C TRP A 54 7.01 14.63 -4.59
N ASN A 55 7.34 15.31 -3.50
CA ASN A 55 8.50 16.18 -3.37
C ASN A 55 9.52 15.69 -2.33
N GLY A 56 9.52 14.40 -2.00
CA GLY A 56 10.40 13.80 -0.99
C GLY A 56 9.72 13.50 0.35
N GLY A 57 8.51 14.01 0.56
CA GLY A 57 7.75 13.78 1.80
C GLY A 57 8.31 14.54 3.01
N ILE A 58 7.96 14.08 4.21
CA ILE A 58 8.44 14.65 5.48
C ILE A 58 9.72 13.92 5.89
N THR A 59 10.85 14.63 5.89
CA THR A 59 12.17 14.07 6.23
C THR A 59 12.65 14.45 7.62
N LYS A 60 11.92 15.35 8.32
CA LYS A 60 12.23 15.78 9.68
C LYS A 60 11.02 15.59 10.58
N PRO A 61 11.21 15.24 11.85
CA PRO A 61 10.10 15.20 12.80
C PRO A 61 9.33 16.53 12.85
N ALA A 62 8.04 16.45 13.18
CA ALA A 62 7.23 17.63 13.42
C ALA A 62 7.81 18.48 14.56
N ALA A 63 7.59 19.81 14.49
CA ALA A 63 8.07 20.72 15.52
C ALA A 63 7.57 20.31 16.92
N GLY A 64 8.46 20.34 17.90
CA GLY A 64 8.17 19.94 19.28
C GLY A 64 8.25 18.43 19.54
N TYR A 65 8.49 17.57 18.54
CA TYR A 65 8.69 16.15 18.76
C TYR A 65 9.96 15.88 19.57
N ARG A 66 9.86 14.95 20.53
CA ARG A 66 10.98 14.37 21.29
C ARG A 66 10.82 12.86 21.30
N ALA A 67 11.94 12.13 21.29
CA ALA A 67 11.91 10.68 21.36
C ALA A 67 11.13 10.19 22.60
N GLY A 68 10.28 9.19 22.42
CA GLY A 68 9.44 8.62 23.49
C GLY A 68 8.08 9.30 23.69
N MET A 69 7.80 10.42 23.03
CA MET A 69 6.46 11.03 23.06
C MET A 69 5.61 10.60 21.86
N PHE A 70 4.30 10.80 21.96
CA PHE A 70 3.40 10.66 20.79
C PHE A 70 3.79 11.67 19.70
N HIS A 71 3.71 11.24 18.44
CA HIS A 71 3.98 12.13 17.32
C HIS A 71 2.92 13.22 17.24
N PRO A 72 3.30 14.51 17.25
CA PRO A 72 2.36 15.59 16.98
C PRO A 72 1.92 15.53 15.52
N ASP A 73 0.68 15.95 15.25
CA ASP A 73 0.16 16.05 13.89
C ASP A 73 0.91 17.17 13.13
N PRO A 74 1.65 16.84 12.07
CA PRO A 74 2.35 17.83 11.25
C PRO A 74 1.40 18.75 10.47
N PHE A 75 0.12 18.41 10.37
CA PHE A 75 -0.92 19.11 9.62
C PHE A 75 -2.05 19.62 10.51
N ALA A 76 -1.81 19.82 11.79
CA ALA A 76 -2.82 20.28 12.76
C ALA A 76 -3.51 21.60 12.37
N ALA A 77 -2.86 22.42 11.55
CA ALA A 77 -3.43 23.66 11.01
C ALA A 77 -4.34 23.47 9.79
N ASP A 78 -4.36 22.28 9.18
CA ASP A 78 -5.19 22.01 8.01
C ASP A 78 -6.68 22.05 8.38
N LYS A 79 -7.45 22.72 7.52
CA LYS A 79 -8.92 22.71 7.62
C LYS A 79 -9.50 21.82 6.54
N PRO A 80 -10.66 21.18 6.79
CA PRO A 80 -11.36 20.46 5.74
C PRO A 80 -11.70 21.39 4.57
N LEU A 81 -11.51 20.92 3.36
CA LEU A 81 -11.97 21.59 2.14
C LEU A 81 -13.51 21.61 2.08
N PHE A 82 -14.11 20.48 2.45
CA PHE A 82 -15.56 20.29 2.57
C PHE A 82 -15.84 19.02 3.40
N ALA A 83 -17.11 18.80 3.70
CA ALA A 83 -17.58 17.59 4.36
C ALA A 83 -18.62 16.87 3.50
N ILE A 84 -18.51 15.55 3.39
CA ILE A 84 -19.52 14.68 2.80
C ILE A 84 -20.41 14.17 3.95
N THR A 85 -21.73 14.31 3.78
CA THR A 85 -22.76 13.94 4.73
C THR A 85 -23.86 13.14 4.02
N PRO A 86 -24.80 12.50 4.73
CA PRO A 86 -25.94 11.82 4.09
C PRO A 86 -26.74 12.70 3.12
N GLN A 87 -26.75 14.02 3.33
CA GLN A 87 -27.50 14.96 2.52
C GLN A 87 -26.86 15.22 1.15
N ASN A 88 -25.54 15.20 1.06
CA ASN A 88 -24.79 15.49 -0.17
C ASN A 88 -23.97 14.31 -0.71
N ALA A 89 -24.01 13.13 -0.09
CA ALA A 89 -23.22 11.96 -0.51
C ALA A 89 -23.47 11.56 -1.98
N LYS A 90 -24.68 11.78 -2.49
CA LYS A 90 -25.04 11.48 -3.88
C LYS A 90 -24.20 12.28 -4.89
N ASP A 91 -23.83 13.51 -4.56
CA ASP A 91 -23.03 14.39 -5.42
C ASP A 91 -21.59 13.87 -5.57
N TYR A 92 -21.16 13.03 -4.63
CA TYR A 92 -19.82 12.43 -4.59
C TYR A 92 -19.80 10.93 -4.89
N ALA A 93 -20.94 10.34 -5.30
CA ALA A 93 -21.08 8.88 -5.45
C ALA A 93 -20.00 8.25 -6.34
N ALA A 94 -19.59 8.95 -7.42
CA ALA A 94 -18.51 8.48 -8.31
C ALA A 94 -17.12 8.40 -7.66
N LYS A 95 -16.94 9.01 -6.49
CA LYS A 95 -15.69 9.04 -5.73
C LYS A 95 -15.76 8.25 -4.42
N LEU A 96 -16.90 7.62 -4.15
CA LEU A 96 -17.15 6.84 -2.95
C LEU A 96 -17.17 5.35 -3.25
N THR A 97 -16.68 4.54 -2.33
CA THR A 97 -16.83 3.09 -2.42
C THR A 97 -18.27 2.68 -2.06
N PRO A 98 -18.75 1.50 -2.50
CA PRO A 98 -20.06 0.98 -2.10
C PRO A 98 -20.26 0.93 -0.57
N GLY A 99 -19.19 0.57 0.18
CA GLY A 99 -19.24 0.54 1.64
C GLY A 99 -19.42 1.94 2.27
N GLN A 100 -18.77 2.96 1.72
CA GLN A 100 -18.96 4.35 2.17
C GLN A 100 -20.36 4.85 1.87
N ILE A 101 -20.92 4.53 0.70
CA ILE A 101 -22.31 4.87 0.35
C ILE A 101 -23.27 4.23 1.35
N ALA A 102 -23.13 2.94 1.63
CA ALA A 102 -23.92 2.23 2.62
C ALA A 102 -23.81 2.84 4.03
N MET A 103 -22.65 3.35 4.41
CA MET A 103 -22.44 4.06 5.69
C MET A 103 -23.28 5.35 5.75
N PHE A 104 -23.31 6.16 4.68
CA PHE A 104 -24.13 7.37 4.62
C PHE A 104 -25.64 7.06 4.63
N GLU A 105 -26.06 5.98 3.99
CA GLU A 105 -27.46 5.54 3.99
C GLU A 105 -27.92 5.09 5.39
N LYS A 106 -27.08 4.30 6.07
CA LYS A 106 -27.40 3.69 7.35
C LYS A 106 -27.29 4.67 8.52
N TYR A 107 -26.24 5.50 8.56
CA TYR A 107 -25.93 6.35 9.71
C TYR A 107 -26.14 7.83 9.40
N LYS A 108 -27.21 8.41 9.92
CA LYS A 108 -27.60 9.79 9.62
C LYS A 108 -26.65 10.86 10.18
N THR A 109 -25.82 10.49 11.14
CA THR A 109 -24.80 11.36 11.75
C THR A 109 -23.40 11.15 11.16
N PHE A 110 -23.24 10.16 10.25
CA PHE A 110 -21.95 9.88 9.64
C PHE A 110 -21.51 11.04 8.73
N LYS A 111 -20.25 11.42 8.87
CA LYS A 111 -19.68 12.50 8.05
C LYS A 111 -18.22 12.19 7.72
N MET A 112 -17.80 12.52 6.52
CA MET A 112 -16.40 12.45 6.07
C MET A 112 -15.90 13.86 5.80
N ASN A 113 -14.93 14.32 6.57
CA ASN A 113 -14.21 15.55 6.26
C ASN A 113 -13.15 15.26 5.19
N VAL A 114 -13.13 16.05 4.14
CA VAL A 114 -12.16 15.94 3.05
C VAL A 114 -11.10 17.02 3.22
N TYR A 115 -9.86 16.59 3.35
CA TYR A 115 -8.70 17.46 3.53
C TYR A 115 -7.83 17.51 2.27
N PRO A 116 -6.94 18.49 2.13
CA PRO A 116 -5.94 18.49 1.07
C PRO A 116 -5.10 17.19 1.12
N THR A 117 -4.87 16.61 -0.05
CA THR A 117 -4.01 15.42 -0.15
C THR A 117 -2.57 15.80 0.19
N ARG A 118 -1.96 15.05 1.14
CA ARG A 118 -0.57 15.19 1.54
C ARG A 118 0.19 13.92 1.13
N ARG A 119 1.33 14.09 0.49
CA ARG A 119 2.22 12.98 0.11
C ARG A 119 3.44 12.98 1.03
N SER A 120 3.19 12.74 2.31
CA SER A 120 4.15 12.91 3.40
C SER A 120 5.11 11.74 3.59
N ALA A 121 4.85 10.59 2.98
CA ALA A 121 5.68 9.40 3.17
C ALA A 121 7.12 9.61 2.69
N SER A 122 8.08 9.33 3.57
CA SER A 122 9.51 9.29 3.29
C SER A 122 10.18 8.22 4.15
N PHE A 123 11.33 7.74 3.68
CA PHE A 123 12.13 6.73 4.37
C PHE A 123 13.61 7.10 4.27
N SER A 124 14.46 6.41 5.04
CA SER A 124 15.91 6.58 4.93
C SER A 124 16.43 6.06 3.58
N GLN A 125 17.60 6.54 3.16
CA GLN A 125 18.23 6.08 1.93
C GLN A 125 18.51 4.57 1.94
N GLU A 126 18.79 4.01 3.10
CA GLU A 126 18.96 2.56 3.28
C GLU A 126 17.70 1.78 2.90
N VAL A 127 16.52 2.24 3.34
CA VAL A 127 15.22 1.65 2.98
C VAL A 127 14.96 1.78 1.48
N TYR A 128 15.29 2.92 0.88
CA TYR A 128 15.15 3.12 -0.56
C TYR A 128 16.05 2.19 -1.38
N ASN A 129 17.31 2.05 -0.96
CA ASN A 129 18.26 1.15 -1.61
C ASN A 129 17.81 -0.31 -1.52
N ALA A 130 17.39 -0.75 -0.34
CA ALA A 130 16.85 -2.09 -0.12
C ALA A 130 15.57 -2.34 -0.94
N THR A 131 14.65 -1.37 -0.99
CA THR A 131 13.43 -1.45 -1.81
C THR A 131 13.76 -1.62 -3.30
N LYS A 132 14.74 -0.87 -3.80
CA LYS A 132 15.19 -0.99 -5.19
C LYS A 132 15.79 -2.36 -5.49
N ALA A 133 16.58 -2.91 -4.57
CA ALA A 133 17.14 -4.27 -4.71
C ALA A 133 16.02 -5.33 -4.67
N ASN A 134 15.07 -5.19 -3.74
CA ASN A 134 13.92 -6.08 -3.61
C ASN A 134 13.11 -6.18 -4.92
N ALA A 135 12.99 -5.08 -5.68
CA ALA A 135 12.23 -5.06 -6.93
C ALA A 135 12.61 -6.19 -7.89
N THR A 136 13.89 -6.59 -7.91
CA THR A 136 14.39 -7.64 -8.79
C THR A 136 14.60 -9.00 -8.11
N THR A 137 14.66 -9.02 -6.76
CA THR A 137 14.99 -10.25 -6.00
C THR A 137 13.79 -10.86 -5.28
N ALA A 138 12.81 -10.04 -4.91
CA ALA A 138 11.63 -10.53 -4.20
C ALA A 138 10.75 -11.39 -5.10
N LYS A 139 10.20 -12.44 -4.55
CA LYS A 139 9.25 -13.34 -5.24
C LYS A 139 8.20 -13.87 -4.29
N LEU A 140 7.01 -14.09 -4.82
CA LEU A 140 5.97 -14.84 -4.12
C LEU A 140 6.31 -16.32 -4.08
N VAL A 141 5.93 -16.98 -3.00
CA VAL A 141 6.03 -18.44 -2.81
C VAL A 141 4.68 -18.97 -2.33
N ALA A 142 4.53 -20.29 -2.34
CA ALA A 142 3.31 -20.97 -1.89
C ALA A 142 2.03 -20.37 -2.50
N ASN A 143 2.02 -20.17 -3.83
CA ASN A 143 0.89 -19.60 -4.58
C ASN A 143 0.43 -18.21 -4.08
N GLY A 144 1.35 -17.40 -3.58
CA GLY A 144 1.06 -16.06 -3.06
C GLY A 144 0.90 -15.98 -1.54
N GLU A 145 0.92 -17.11 -0.84
CA GLU A 145 0.81 -17.12 0.64
C GLU A 145 2.10 -16.75 1.37
N GLY A 146 3.22 -16.62 0.65
CA GLY A 146 4.51 -16.22 1.18
C GLY A 146 5.28 -15.30 0.26
N ALA A 147 6.25 -14.60 0.83
CA ALA A 147 7.23 -13.79 0.11
C ALA A 147 8.63 -14.12 0.59
N GLN A 148 9.61 -14.16 -0.33
CA GLN A 148 11.02 -14.39 -0.01
C GLN A 148 11.93 -13.56 -0.93
N GLY A 149 13.22 -13.46 -0.61
CA GLY A 149 14.20 -12.74 -1.41
C GLY A 149 14.14 -11.22 -1.21
N ALA A 150 13.35 -10.74 -0.26
CA ALA A 150 13.33 -9.34 0.17
C ALA A 150 14.06 -9.16 1.50
N SER A 151 14.64 -7.98 1.68
CA SER A 151 15.21 -7.52 2.93
C SER A 151 14.41 -6.31 3.45
N LEU A 152 15.06 -5.38 4.12
CA LEU A 152 14.53 -4.10 4.55
C LEU A 152 13.73 -3.40 3.44
N GLY A 153 12.66 -2.67 3.76
CA GLY A 153 11.90 -1.87 2.82
C GLY A 153 10.63 -2.57 2.29
N PHE A 154 10.26 -2.24 1.06
CA PHE A 154 9.09 -2.80 0.41
C PHE A 154 9.51 -3.97 -0.49
N PRO A 155 8.91 -5.17 -0.34
CA PRO A 155 9.29 -6.32 -1.16
C PRO A 155 8.95 -6.16 -2.64
N PHE A 156 7.81 -5.57 -3.00
CA PHE A 156 7.32 -5.48 -4.37
C PHE A 156 6.95 -4.04 -4.75
N PRO A 157 7.94 -3.11 -4.90
CA PRO A 157 7.63 -1.70 -5.16
C PRO A 157 6.93 -1.46 -6.50
N ILE A 158 7.00 -2.41 -7.43
CA ILE A 158 6.31 -2.40 -8.73
C ILE A 158 5.47 -3.68 -8.83
N PRO A 159 4.30 -3.73 -8.18
CA PRO A 159 3.50 -4.94 -8.10
C PRO A 159 3.01 -5.42 -9.46
N GLN A 160 3.02 -6.74 -9.68
CA GLN A 160 2.59 -7.40 -10.91
C GLN A 160 1.24 -8.14 -10.75
N ASN A 161 0.78 -8.33 -9.53
CA ASN A 161 -0.47 -9.03 -9.19
C ASN A 161 -1.03 -8.53 -7.86
N GLY A 162 -2.22 -9.01 -7.48
CA GLY A 162 -2.92 -8.55 -6.28
C GLY A 162 -2.31 -9.01 -4.95
N TYR A 163 -1.51 -10.07 -4.92
CA TYR A 163 -0.86 -10.54 -3.69
C TYR A 163 0.28 -9.62 -3.26
N GLU A 164 1.03 -9.08 -4.20
CA GLU A 164 2.22 -8.28 -3.94
C GLU A 164 1.93 -6.99 -3.15
N PRO A 165 0.86 -6.20 -3.45
CA PRO A 165 0.49 -5.06 -2.62
C PRO A 165 0.09 -5.47 -1.19
N ILE A 166 -0.52 -6.63 -1.02
CA ILE A 166 -0.86 -7.15 0.31
C ILE A 166 0.41 -7.43 1.11
N TRP A 167 1.41 -8.05 0.47
CA TRP A 167 2.71 -8.27 1.12
C TRP A 167 3.44 -6.97 1.41
N ASN A 168 3.39 -5.97 0.52
CA ASN A 168 3.93 -4.63 0.81
C ASN A 168 3.27 -4.02 2.05
N HIS A 169 1.94 -4.17 2.19
CA HIS A 169 1.22 -3.68 3.37
C HIS A 169 1.66 -4.40 4.65
N LYS A 170 1.82 -5.72 4.61
CA LYS A 170 2.21 -6.55 5.76
C LYS A 170 3.66 -6.32 6.18
N LEU A 171 4.59 -6.24 5.21
CA LEU A 171 6.04 -6.24 5.41
C LEU A 171 6.69 -4.85 5.26
N LYS A 172 5.91 -3.79 5.05
CA LYS A 172 6.47 -2.43 4.94
C LYS A 172 7.33 -2.09 6.16
N TYR A 173 8.39 -1.32 5.94
CA TYR A 173 9.26 -0.86 7.00
C TYR A 173 8.50 -0.07 8.08
N LYS A 174 8.68 -0.46 9.33
CA LYS A 174 8.05 0.15 10.51
C LYS A 174 9.07 0.58 11.57
N GLY A 175 10.34 0.61 11.22
CA GLY A 175 11.46 0.79 12.13
C GLY A 175 12.18 -0.53 12.44
N THR A 176 13.29 -0.46 13.16
CA THR A 176 14.11 -1.62 13.55
C THR A 176 13.61 -2.32 14.82
N GLY A 177 12.70 -1.68 15.54
CA GLY A 177 12.05 -2.22 16.73
C GLY A 177 11.05 -1.21 17.28
N GLY A 178 10.12 -1.67 18.07
CA GLY A 178 9.11 -0.83 18.71
C GLY A 178 8.31 -1.61 19.72
N MET A 179 7.72 -0.91 20.67
CA MET A 179 6.76 -1.43 21.62
C MET A 179 5.37 -0.89 21.27
N ARG A 180 4.39 -1.76 21.15
CA ARG A 180 3.02 -1.37 20.87
C ARG A 180 2.11 -1.80 22.01
N TYR A 181 1.43 -0.83 22.61
CA TYR A 181 0.33 -1.08 23.53
C TYR A 181 -0.99 -0.90 22.79
N ALA A 182 -1.81 -1.93 22.74
CA ALA A 182 -3.09 -1.89 22.04
C ALA A 182 -4.19 -2.50 22.90
N ASN A 183 -5.39 -1.94 22.79
CA ASN A 183 -6.61 -2.58 23.27
C ASN A 183 -7.38 -3.08 22.06
N GLN A 184 -7.65 -4.37 22.02
CA GLN A 184 -8.58 -4.95 21.08
C GLN A 184 -9.95 -5.05 21.73
N VAL A 185 -10.99 -4.60 21.04
CA VAL A 185 -12.37 -4.68 21.53
C VAL A 185 -13.17 -5.54 20.57
N ALA A 186 -13.82 -6.55 21.11
CA ALA A 186 -14.80 -7.35 20.41
C ALA A 186 -16.21 -6.84 20.76
N PRO A 187 -16.95 -6.23 19.81
CA PRO A 187 -18.35 -5.86 20.05
C PRO A 187 -19.22 -7.11 20.11
N THR A 188 -20.14 -7.15 21.06
CA THR A 188 -21.13 -8.21 21.19
C THR A 188 -22.42 -7.84 20.44
N ALA A 189 -23.30 -8.81 20.20
CA ALA A 189 -24.62 -8.58 19.59
C ALA A 189 -25.52 -7.64 20.41
N THR A 190 -25.28 -7.51 21.71
CA THR A 190 -26.00 -6.61 22.61
C THR A 190 -25.42 -5.20 22.68
N GLY A 191 -24.35 -4.91 21.92
CA GLY A 191 -23.68 -3.61 21.90
C GLY A 191 -22.68 -3.39 23.05
N ALA A 192 -22.42 -4.40 23.86
CA ALA A 192 -21.34 -4.35 24.85
C ALA A 192 -19.98 -4.59 24.20
N TYR A 193 -18.90 -4.27 24.93
CA TYR A 193 -17.52 -4.51 24.51
C TYR A 193 -16.84 -5.48 25.44
N THR A 194 -16.04 -6.38 24.87
CA THR A 194 -15.06 -7.17 25.62
C THR A 194 -13.66 -6.66 25.29
N PRO A 195 -13.02 -5.91 26.17
CA PRO A 195 -11.67 -5.40 25.91
C PRO A 195 -10.64 -6.50 26.17
N ILE A 196 -9.65 -6.59 25.26
CA ILE A 196 -8.44 -7.43 25.40
C ILE A 196 -7.26 -6.49 25.29
N ARG A 197 -6.43 -6.42 26.35
CA ARG A 197 -5.18 -5.67 26.30
C ARG A 197 -4.10 -6.53 25.63
N ILE A 198 -3.40 -5.97 24.67
CA ILE A 198 -2.31 -6.59 23.93
C ILE A 198 -1.05 -5.74 24.12
N GLU A 199 0.04 -6.40 24.46
CA GLU A 199 1.37 -5.82 24.52
C GLU A 199 2.29 -6.64 23.61
N GLU A 200 2.87 -5.99 22.58
CA GLU A 200 3.71 -6.60 21.55
C GLU A 200 5.03 -5.87 21.38
#